data_d8b5343809c0edf1785858810afea39d
#
_entry.id   d8b5343809c0edf1785858810afea39d
#
_cell.length_a   1.000
_cell.length_b   1.000
_cell.length_c   1.000
_cell.angle_alpha   90.00
_cell.angle_beta   90.00
_cell.angle_gamma   90.00
#
_symmetry.space_group_name_H-M   'P 1'
#
loop_
_entity.id
_entity.type
_entity.pdbx_description
1 polymer ?
#
loop_
_entity_poly.entity_id
_entity_poly.type
_entity_poly.pdbx_seq_one_letter_code
_entity_poly.pdbx_strand_id
1 'polypeptide(L)' 'MDGILVASNLRLADLLAEIDRYRPGRVRCDAAVANLRVSGTYPLDDTDRILDTLRETLPVDVEYLSRYWVTVVAARD' A
#
# COMPACT_ATOMS: atom_id res chain seq x y z
N MET A 1 6.99 -5.24 17.86
CA MET A 1 6.53 -5.42 17.70
C MET A 1 5.67 -5.27 17.33
N ASP A 2 5.46 -4.83 16.77
CA ASP A 2 4.41 -4.69 16.69
C ASP A 2 3.89 -4.77 15.46
N GLY A 3 3.30 -5.42 14.81
CA GLY A 3 2.77 -5.59 13.54
C GLY A 3 1.70 -4.55 13.15
N ILE A 4 1.83 -3.37 13.66
CA ILE A 4 0.85 -2.32 13.40
C ILE A 4 1.56 -1.04 13.00
N LEU A 5 1.11 -0.46 11.88
CA LEU A 5 1.58 0.84 11.43
C LEU A 5 0.48 1.87 11.65
N VAL A 6 0.79 2.94 12.35
CA VAL A 6 -0.13 4.05 12.51
C VAL A 6 0.28 5.13 11.52
N ALA A 7 -0.60 5.45 10.59
CA ALA A 7 -0.36 6.47 9.58
C ALA A 7 -1.16 7.72 9.92
N SER A 8 -0.51 8.87 9.81
CA SER A 8 -1.15 10.15 10.05
C SER A 8 -0.71 11.08 8.93
N ASN A 9 -1.58 11.26 7.95
CA ASN A 9 -1.30 12.09 6.78
C ASN A 9 -0.02 11.64 6.07
N LEU A 10 0.16 10.32 5.96
CA LEU A 10 1.36 9.74 5.39
C LEU A 10 1.20 9.65 3.87
N ARG A 11 2.29 9.88 3.14
CA ARG A 11 2.26 9.71 1.68
C ARG A 11 2.08 8.23 1.36
N LEU A 12 1.30 7.94 0.32
CA LEU A 12 1.07 6.56 -0.09
C LEU A 12 2.39 5.84 -0.40
N ALA A 13 3.32 6.55 -1.08
CA ALA A 13 4.61 5.96 -1.38
C ALA A 13 5.36 5.54 -0.12
N ASP A 14 5.26 6.33 0.94
CA ASP A 14 5.94 6.01 2.19
C ASP A 14 5.30 4.83 2.90
N LEU A 15 3.96 4.75 2.86
CA LEU A 15 3.26 3.60 3.42
C LEU A 15 3.65 2.31 2.68
N LEU A 16 3.69 2.37 1.35
CA LEU A 16 4.04 1.20 0.57
C LEU A 16 5.49 0.78 0.78
N ALA A 17 6.39 1.74 1.03
CA ALA A 17 7.78 1.42 1.34
C ALA A 17 7.87 0.63 2.65
N GLU A 18 7.02 0.96 3.63
CA GLU A 18 6.99 0.19 4.88
C GLU A 18 6.43 -1.20 4.65
N ILE A 19 5.35 -1.31 3.88
CA ILE A 19 4.76 -2.61 3.56
C ILE A 19 5.78 -3.50 2.83
N ASP A 20 6.55 -2.91 1.94
CA ASP A 20 7.55 -3.63 1.16
C ASP A 20 8.54 -4.38 2.06
N ARG A 21 8.79 -3.85 3.24
CA ARG A 21 9.75 -4.44 4.18
C ARG A 21 9.17 -5.66 4.92
N TYR A 22 7.85 -5.82 4.89
CA TYR A 22 7.16 -6.84 5.68
C TYR A 22 6.60 -7.98 4.83
N ARG A 23 6.79 -7.93 3.52
CA ARG A 23 6.33 -9.01 2.67
C ARG A 23 7.44 -9.40 1.70
N PRO A 24 7.47 -10.68 1.27
CA PRO A 24 8.46 -11.09 0.28
C PRO A 24 8.15 -10.45 -1.07
N GLY A 25 9.19 -10.17 -1.83
CA GLY A 25 9.05 -9.56 -3.14
C GLY A 25 9.11 -8.06 -3.11
N ARG A 26 8.36 -7.43 -3.99
CA ARG A 26 8.42 -5.98 -4.15
C ARG A 26 7.03 -5.37 -4.18
N VAL A 27 6.90 -4.20 -3.59
CA VAL A 27 5.71 -3.37 -3.71
C VAL A 27 6.15 -2.06 -4.33
N ARG A 28 5.56 -1.72 -5.47
CA ARG A 28 5.91 -0.50 -6.18
C ARG A 28 4.73 0.45 -6.21
N CYS A 29 5.02 1.73 -6.32
CA CYS A 29 4.01 2.78 -6.34
C CYS A 29 4.20 3.63 -7.59
N ASP A 30 3.13 3.75 -8.37
CA ASP A 30 3.15 4.64 -9.53
C ASP A 30 3.24 6.08 -9.04
N ALA A 31 4.05 6.88 -9.72
CA ALA A 31 4.24 8.29 -9.39
C ALA A 31 2.91 9.05 -9.36
N ALA A 32 1.94 8.64 -10.18
CA ALA A 32 0.66 9.33 -10.26
C ALA A 32 -0.10 9.31 -8.94
N VAL A 33 0.15 8.33 -8.07
CA VAL A 33 -0.56 8.20 -6.80
C VAL A 33 0.38 8.30 -5.60
N ALA A 34 1.65 8.53 -5.83
CA ALA A 34 2.66 8.52 -4.75
C ALA A 34 2.39 9.53 -3.66
N ASN A 35 1.77 10.66 -4.00
CA ASN A 35 1.55 11.74 -3.05
C ASN A 35 0.17 11.73 -2.40
N LEU A 36 -0.65 10.72 -2.67
CA LEU A 36 -1.91 10.59 -1.96
C LEU A 36 -1.63 10.41 -0.47
N ARG A 37 -2.48 11.01 0.35
CA ARG A 37 -2.29 10.94 1.80
C ARG A 37 -3.22 9.90 2.41
N VAL A 38 -2.68 9.16 3.37
CA VAL A 38 -3.44 8.13 4.06
C VAL A 38 -3.33 8.34 5.56
N SER A 39 -4.39 7.97 6.26
CA SER A 39 -4.41 8.00 7.71
C SER A 39 -5.16 6.79 8.20
N GLY A 40 -4.72 6.23 9.30
CA GLY A 40 -5.35 5.06 9.87
C GLY A 40 -4.34 4.11 10.48
N THR A 41 -4.85 2.97 10.93
CA THR A 41 -4.04 1.94 11.55
C THR A 41 -4.05 0.72 10.63
N TYR A 42 -2.88 0.20 10.34
CA TYR A 42 -2.72 -0.87 9.36
C TYR A 42 -1.97 -2.05 9.97
N PRO A 43 -2.51 -3.27 9.83
CA PRO A 43 -1.84 -4.47 10.37
C PRO A 43 -0.71 -4.91 9.44
N LEU A 44 0.52 -4.75 9.88
CA LEU A 44 1.68 -5.09 9.05
C LEU A 44 1.86 -6.60 8.87
N ASP A 45 1.20 -7.39 9.70
CA ASP A 45 1.25 -8.84 9.57
C ASP A 45 0.24 -9.36 8.53
N ASP A 46 -0.57 -8.49 7.95
CA ASP A 46 -1.51 -8.87 6.90
C ASP A 46 -1.48 -7.79 5.81
N THR A 47 -0.40 -7.79 5.04
CA THR A 47 -0.20 -6.75 4.04
C THR A 47 -1.20 -6.83 2.89
N ASP A 48 -1.71 -8.01 2.57
CA ASP A 48 -2.75 -8.13 1.55
C ASP A 48 -4.02 -7.39 1.95
N ARG A 49 -4.35 -7.44 3.23
CA ARG A 49 -5.51 -6.72 3.73
C ARG A 49 -5.30 -5.20 3.65
N ILE A 50 -4.07 -4.75 3.90
CA ILE A 50 -3.75 -3.33 3.74
C ILE A 50 -3.98 -2.89 2.30
N LEU A 51 -3.49 -3.68 1.35
CA LEU A 51 -3.66 -3.36 -0.07
C LEU A 51 -5.13 -3.32 -0.46
N ASP A 52 -5.94 -4.26 0.02
CA ASP A 52 -7.37 -4.26 -0.24
C ASP A 52 -8.05 -3.02 0.33
N THR A 53 -7.66 -2.62 1.54
CA THR A 53 -8.21 -1.41 2.17
C THR A 53 -7.87 -0.18 1.35
N LEU A 54 -6.65 -0.09 0.84
CA LEU A 54 -6.25 1.05 0.02
C LEU A 54 -7.08 1.14 -1.26
N ARG A 55 -7.39 -0.01 -1.87
CA ARG A 55 -8.25 -0.01 -3.06
C ARG A 55 -9.65 0.50 -2.77
N GLU A 56 -10.15 0.24 -1.57
CA GLU A 56 -11.50 0.65 -1.19
C GLU A 56 -11.58 2.11 -0.79
N THR A 57 -10.50 2.66 -0.26
CA THR A 57 -10.54 4.00 0.33
C THR A 57 -9.89 5.08 -0.52
N LEU A 58 -9.07 4.68 -1.49
CA LEU A 58 -8.34 5.63 -2.35
C LEU A 58 -8.64 5.32 -3.81
N PRO A 59 -8.47 6.31 -4.70
CA PRO A 59 -8.65 6.08 -6.13
C PRO A 59 -7.44 5.35 -6.74
N VAL A 60 -7.19 4.14 -6.26
CA VAL A 60 -6.07 3.33 -6.71
C VAL A 60 -6.51 1.91 -7.02
N ASP A 61 -5.73 1.25 -7.87
CA ASP A 61 -5.84 -0.17 -8.14
C ASP A 61 -4.53 -0.85 -7.75
N VAL A 62 -4.61 -2.15 -7.49
CA VAL A 62 -3.45 -2.95 -7.15
C VAL A 62 -3.27 -3.99 -8.23
N GLU A 63 -2.13 -3.97 -8.89
CA GLU A 63 -1.81 -4.91 -9.96
C GLU A 63 -0.80 -5.93 -9.47
N TYR A 64 -1.13 -7.20 -9.63
CA TYR A 64 -0.26 -8.30 -9.24
C TYR A 64 0.36 -8.90 -10.50
N LEU A 65 1.67 -8.72 -10.69
CA LEU A 65 2.40 -9.44 -11.73
C LEU A 65 2.64 -10.88 -11.27
N SER A 66 2.78 -11.05 -9.97
CA SER A 66 2.84 -12.35 -9.32
C SER A 66 2.51 -12.08 -7.86
N ARG A 67 2.45 -13.15 -7.05
CA ARG A 67 2.21 -12.95 -5.62
C ARG A 67 3.33 -12.14 -4.96
N TYR A 68 4.49 -12.07 -5.61
CA TYR A 68 5.65 -11.39 -5.03
C TYR A 68 5.92 -10.02 -5.65
N TRP A 69 5.16 -9.62 -6.65
CA TRP A 69 5.42 -8.35 -7.32
C TRP A 69 4.11 -7.61 -7.49
N VAL A 70 3.97 -6.54 -6.75
CA VAL A 70 2.72 -5.78 -6.66
C VAL A 70 3.00 -4.33 -7.02
N THR A 71 2.12 -3.73 -7.80
CA THR A 71 2.21 -2.31 -8.14
C THR A 71 0.88 -1.64 -7.83
N VAL A 72 0.95 -0.52 -7.14
CA VAL A 72 -0.22 0.31 -6.86
C VAL A 72 -0.26 1.43 -7.89
N VAL A 73 -1.35 1.52 -8.62
CA VAL A 73 -1.50 2.46 -9.73
C VAL A 73 -2.77 3.27 -9.56
N ALA A 74 -2.94 4.30 -10.37
CA ALA A 74 -4.16 5.09 -10.35
C ALA A 74 -5.33 4.22 -10.81
N ALA A 75 -6.47 4.37 -10.14
CA ALA A 75 -7.66 3.62 -10.49
C ALA A 75 -8.15 4.06 -11.89
N ARG A 76 -8.68 3.10 -12.62
CA ARG A 76 -9.32 3.38 -13.90
C ARG A 76 -10.82 3.41 -13.68
N ASP A 77 -11.46 4.25 -14.41
CA ASP A 77 -12.91 4.34 -14.37
C ASP A 77 -13.57 3.23 -15.16
#